data_89d8613a60c2281b02b9c6a6d8000f10
#
_entry.id   89d8613a60c2281b02b9c6a6d8000f10
#
_cell.length_a   1.000
_cell.length_b   1.000
_cell.length_c   1.000
_cell.angle_alpha   90.00
_cell.angle_beta   90.00
_cell.angle_gamma   90.00
#
_symmetry.space_group_name_H-M   'P 1'
#
loop_
_entity.id
_entity.type
_entity.pdbx_description
1 polymer ?
#
loop_
_entity_poly.entity_id
_entity_poly.type
_entity_poly.pdbx_seq_one_letter_code
_entity_poly.pdbx_strand_id
1 'polypeptide(L)'
;MAVSFQRTIPLLRIFDVEKAKEFYLGFLGFAVDWEHHFDQSAPAYLQVSRAGLTLHLSEHHGDCCPGSTVFVWMTGIEEFHREITSKGYKYLRPGIETTFYDARCVEVIDPFGNRIRFNEDLKNEQTA
;
A
#
# COMPACT_ATOMS: atom_id res chain seq x y z
N MET A 1 12.41 30.89 9.07
CA MET A 1 11.11 30.22 9.04
C MET A 1 11.12 28.97 9.88
N ALA A 2 10.01 28.67 10.53
CA ALA A 2 9.90 27.44 11.29
C ALA A 2 9.88 26.23 10.35
N VAL A 3 10.47 25.12 10.81
CA VAL A 3 10.42 23.86 10.06
C VAL A 3 9.02 23.28 10.15
N SER A 4 8.52 22.78 9.04
CA SER A 4 7.22 22.11 8.96
C SER A 4 7.31 20.93 8.01
N PHE A 5 6.90 19.76 8.49
CA PHE A 5 6.84 18.57 7.64
C PHE A 5 5.43 18.46 7.05
N GLN A 6 5.34 18.06 5.79
CA GLN A 6 4.06 17.86 5.14
C GLN A 6 3.68 16.39 5.24
N ARG A 7 3.68 15.66 4.18
CA ARG A 7 3.34 14.25 4.28
C ARG A 7 4.57 13.37 4.09
N THR A 8 4.50 12.18 4.63
CA THR A 8 5.53 11.16 4.46
C THR A 8 5.07 10.18 3.41
N ILE A 9 5.95 9.85 2.46
CA ILE A 9 5.63 8.90 1.39
C ILE A 9 6.58 7.72 1.50
N PRO A 10 6.07 6.51 1.78
CA PRO A 10 6.91 5.32 1.78
C PRO A 10 7.38 4.97 0.38
N LEU A 11 8.64 4.54 0.27
CA LEU A 11 9.21 3.98 -0.96
C LEU A 11 9.28 2.47 -0.81
N LEU A 12 8.67 1.75 -1.74
CA LEU A 12 8.65 0.29 -1.71
C LEU A 12 9.39 -0.25 -2.93
N ARG A 13 10.24 -1.25 -2.68
CA ARG A 13 11.01 -1.90 -3.74
C ARG A 13 10.12 -2.85 -4.52
N ILE A 14 10.12 -2.71 -5.85
CA ILE A 14 9.46 -3.63 -6.77
C ILE A 14 10.48 -4.16 -7.77
N PHE A 15 10.16 -5.27 -8.41
CA PHE A 15 11.05 -5.91 -9.39
C PHE A 15 10.40 -6.05 -10.77
N ASP A 16 9.11 -5.73 -10.90
CA ASP A 16 8.35 -5.90 -12.13
C ASP A 16 7.17 -4.93 -12.10
N VAL A 17 7.11 -4.01 -13.06
CA VAL A 17 6.06 -2.98 -13.10
C VAL A 17 4.68 -3.59 -13.34
N GLU A 18 4.59 -4.60 -14.22
CA GLU A 18 3.31 -5.23 -14.52
C GLU A 18 2.73 -5.95 -13.30
N LYS A 19 3.57 -6.67 -12.58
CA LYS A 19 3.16 -7.34 -11.33
C LYS A 19 2.79 -6.35 -10.25
N ALA A 20 3.52 -5.23 -10.18
CA ALA A 20 3.20 -4.17 -9.23
C ALA A 20 1.84 -3.56 -9.54
N LYS A 21 1.56 -3.27 -10.81
CA LYS A 21 0.26 -2.71 -11.21
C LYS A 21 -0.88 -3.69 -10.97
N GLU A 22 -0.67 -4.97 -11.25
CA GLU A 22 -1.67 -6.00 -10.97
C GLU A 22 -2.08 -5.99 -9.49
N PHE A 23 -1.10 -5.83 -8.60
CA PHE A 23 -1.34 -5.81 -7.16
C PHE A 23 -1.90 -4.44 -6.70
N TYR A 24 -1.18 -3.36 -6.96
CA TYR A 24 -1.54 -2.05 -6.40
C TYR A 24 -2.76 -1.43 -7.07
N LEU A 25 -2.89 -1.58 -8.38
CA LEU A 25 -4.05 -1.04 -9.11
C LEU A 25 -5.19 -2.05 -9.17
N GLY A 26 -4.89 -3.26 -9.60
CA GLY A 26 -5.93 -4.27 -9.80
C GLY A 26 -6.54 -4.77 -8.50
N PHE A 27 -5.70 -5.12 -7.54
CA PHE A 27 -6.15 -5.69 -6.27
C PHE A 27 -6.49 -4.60 -5.24
N LEU A 28 -5.58 -3.67 -4.99
CA LEU A 28 -5.78 -2.66 -3.95
C LEU A 28 -6.54 -1.41 -4.41
N GLY A 29 -6.72 -1.22 -5.71
CA GLY A 29 -7.53 -0.11 -6.22
C GLY A 29 -6.84 1.23 -6.26
N PHE A 30 -5.51 1.27 -6.22
CA PHE A 30 -4.76 2.51 -6.37
C PHE A 30 -4.75 2.95 -7.83
N ALA A 31 -4.46 4.23 -8.06
CA ALA A 31 -4.26 4.77 -9.41
C ALA A 31 -2.82 5.25 -9.54
N VAL A 32 -2.27 5.18 -10.75
CA VAL A 32 -0.95 5.74 -11.04
C VAL A 32 -1.11 7.25 -11.22
N ASP A 33 -0.38 8.02 -10.39
CA ASP A 33 -0.35 9.47 -10.54
C ASP A 33 0.66 9.87 -11.61
N TRP A 34 1.82 9.23 -11.62
CA TRP A 34 2.84 9.41 -12.65
C TRP A 34 3.80 8.22 -12.62
N GLU A 35 4.47 8.01 -13.73
CA GLU A 35 5.46 6.95 -13.91
C GLU A 35 6.64 7.53 -14.66
N HIS A 36 7.86 7.32 -14.14
CA HIS A 36 9.07 7.85 -14.73
C HIS A 36 10.03 6.72 -15.08
N HIS A 37 10.61 6.81 -16.27
CA HIS A 37 11.68 5.92 -16.73
C HIS A 37 12.83 6.81 -17.15
N PHE A 38 14.03 6.55 -16.62
CA PHE A 38 15.20 7.37 -16.93
C PHE A 38 15.64 7.21 -18.38
N ASP A 39 15.44 6.01 -18.94
CA ASP A 39 15.49 5.73 -20.37
C ASP A 39 14.63 4.50 -20.66
N GLN A 40 14.61 4.01 -21.93
CA GLN A 40 13.71 2.93 -22.31
C GLN A 40 13.98 1.60 -21.60
N SER A 41 15.23 1.38 -21.17
CA SER A 41 15.62 0.14 -20.49
C SER A 41 15.90 0.35 -19.02
N ALA A 42 15.76 1.57 -18.52
CA ALA A 42 16.07 1.90 -17.13
C ALA A 42 14.93 1.51 -16.21
N PRO A 43 15.25 1.29 -14.91
CA PRO A 43 14.22 1.01 -13.91
C PRO A 43 13.16 2.10 -13.83
N ALA A 44 11.93 1.68 -13.55
CA ALA A 44 10.80 2.60 -13.40
C ALA A 44 10.68 3.09 -11.95
N TYR A 45 10.10 4.29 -11.81
CA TYR A 45 9.74 4.88 -10.53
C TYR A 45 8.33 5.45 -10.67
N LEU A 46 7.41 5.00 -9.81
CA LEU A 46 6.00 5.36 -9.93
C LEU A 46 5.48 5.98 -8.64
N GLN A 47 4.51 6.88 -8.77
CA GLN A 47 3.69 7.26 -7.64
C GLN A 47 2.29 6.70 -7.85
N VAL A 48 1.78 6.00 -6.84
CA VAL A 48 0.41 5.50 -6.81
C VAL A 48 -0.28 6.05 -5.58
N SER A 49 -1.59 6.28 -5.69
CA SER A 49 -2.34 6.81 -4.56
C SER A 49 -3.78 6.32 -4.56
N ARG A 50 -4.38 6.32 -3.38
CA ARG A 50 -5.80 6.03 -3.18
C ARG A 50 -6.24 6.66 -1.86
N ALA A 51 -7.31 7.44 -1.89
CA ALA A 51 -8.01 7.91 -0.69
C ALA A 51 -7.09 8.52 0.38
N GLY A 52 -6.10 9.28 -0.05
CA GLY A 52 -5.17 9.96 0.85
C GLY A 52 -3.87 9.22 1.14
N LEU A 53 -3.76 7.97 0.75
CA LEU A 53 -2.51 7.21 0.89
C LEU A 53 -1.72 7.26 -0.41
N THR A 54 -0.49 7.75 -0.32
CA THR A 54 0.43 7.84 -1.45
C THR A 54 1.63 6.94 -1.19
N LEU A 55 2.02 6.17 -2.21
CA LEU A 55 3.19 5.29 -2.16
C LEU A 55 4.06 5.54 -3.37
N HIS A 56 5.37 5.42 -3.21
CA HIS A 56 6.30 5.35 -4.33
C HIS A 56 6.75 3.91 -4.51
N LEU A 57 6.77 3.47 -5.76
CA LEU A 57 7.20 2.11 -6.12
C LEU A 57 8.42 2.27 -7.02
N SER A 58 9.53 1.63 -6.65
CA SER A 58 10.79 1.79 -7.36
C SER A 58 11.39 0.44 -7.75
N GLU A 59 11.74 0.31 -9.03
CA GLU A 59 12.56 -0.81 -9.51
C GLU A 59 14.04 -0.58 -9.27
N HIS A 60 14.44 0.64 -8.85
CA HIS A 60 15.84 0.99 -8.73
C HIS A 60 16.42 0.40 -7.44
N HIS A 61 17.47 -0.42 -7.60
CA HIS A 61 18.05 -1.18 -6.47
C HIS A 61 18.67 -0.30 -5.40
N GLY A 62 19.04 0.92 -5.71
CA GLY A 62 19.66 1.84 -4.76
C GLY A 62 18.68 2.63 -3.91
N ASP A 63 17.38 2.57 -4.20
CA ASP A 63 16.38 3.41 -3.51
C ASP A 63 15.94 2.83 -2.18
N CYS A 64 15.72 1.52 -2.11
CA CYS A 64 15.22 0.89 -0.90
C CYS A 64 15.42 -0.63 -0.98
N CYS A 65 15.29 -1.29 0.17
CA CYS A 65 15.40 -2.74 0.26
C CYS A 65 14.01 -3.38 0.12
N PRO A 66 13.92 -4.61 -0.42
CA PRO A 66 12.65 -5.33 -0.44
C PRO A 66 12.25 -5.78 0.97
N GLY A 67 10.97 -6.04 1.16
CA GLY A 67 10.48 -6.56 2.44
C GLY A 67 10.10 -5.50 3.46
N SER A 68 9.87 -4.27 3.02
CA SER A 68 9.43 -3.19 3.92
C SER A 68 8.00 -3.42 4.42
N THR A 69 7.70 -2.90 5.61
CA THR A 69 6.35 -2.91 6.17
C THR A 69 5.86 -1.50 6.40
N VAL A 70 4.64 -1.21 5.97
CA VAL A 70 4.00 0.10 6.15
C VAL A 70 2.77 -0.10 7.00
N PHE A 71 2.62 0.73 8.03
CA PHE A 71 1.46 0.73 8.91
C PHE A 71 0.57 1.91 8.54
N VAL A 72 -0.72 1.65 8.29
CA VAL A 72 -1.67 2.68 7.85
C VAL A 72 -2.89 2.67 8.76
N TRP A 73 -3.23 3.84 9.31
CA TRP A 73 -4.53 4.04 9.94
C TRP A 73 -5.55 4.46 8.87
N MET A 74 -6.75 3.88 8.95
CA MET A 74 -7.80 4.16 7.99
C MET A 74 -9.17 4.03 8.62
N THR A 75 -10.20 4.42 7.89
CA THR A 75 -11.60 4.15 8.21
C THR A 75 -12.21 3.34 7.07
N GLY A 76 -13.26 2.57 7.36
CA GLY A 76 -13.93 1.75 6.36
C GLY A 76 -13.23 0.44 6.04
N ILE A 77 -12.56 -0.15 7.03
CA ILE A 77 -11.76 -1.36 6.78
C ILE A 77 -12.59 -2.57 6.38
N GLU A 78 -13.81 -2.70 6.89
CA GLU A 78 -14.66 -3.84 6.52
C GLU A 78 -15.10 -3.74 5.05
N GLU A 79 -15.45 -2.53 4.59
CA GLU A 79 -15.78 -2.31 3.20
C GLU A 79 -14.57 -2.54 2.30
N PHE A 80 -13.41 -2.06 2.72
CA PHE A 80 -12.16 -2.27 1.99
C PHE A 80 -11.84 -3.77 1.88
N HIS A 81 -11.96 -4.51 2.98
CA HIS A 81 -11.72 -5.95 3.00
C HIS A 81 -12.67 -6.68 2.03
N ARG A 82 -13.97 -6.34 2.06
CA ARG A 82 -14.93 -6.93 1.13
C ARG A 82 -14.58 -6.62 -0.31
N GLU A 83 -14.19 -5.39 -0.58
CA GLU A 83 -13.81 -4.97 -1.93
C GLU A 83 -12.64 -5.79 -2.46
N ILE A 84 -11.53 -5.85 -1.73
CA ILE A 84 -10.34 -6.53 -2.22
C ILE A 84 -10.53 -8.06 -2.30
N THR A 85 -11.25 -8.66 -1.35
CA THR A 85 -11.47 -10.11 -1.39
C THR A 85 -12.44 -10.52 -2.49
N SER A 86 -13.33 -9.62 -2.93
CA SER A 86 -14.28 -9.92 -4.01
C SER A 86 -13.64 -9.95 -5.39
N LYS A 87 -12.42 -9.42 -5.54
CA LYS A 87 -11.77 -9.33 -6.85
C LYS A 87 -11.17 -10.63 -7.36
N GLY A 88 -11.04 -11.64 -6.49
CA GLY A 88 -10.50 -12.93 -6.92
C GLY A 88 -9.03 -12.90 -7.27
N TYR A 89 -8.25 -12.02 -6.63
CA TYR A 89 -6.81 -11.99 -6.83
C TYR A 89 -6.22 -13.32 -6.35
N LYS A 90 -5.56 -14.05 -7.25
CA LYS A 90 -5.23 -15.46 -6.98
C LYS A 90 -4.06 -15.66 -6.03
N TYR A 91 -3.25 -14.63 -5.77
CA TYR A 91 -2.02 -14.76 -4.97
C TYR A 91 -2.20 -14.39 -3.51
N LEU A 92 -3.32 -13.77 -3.14
CA LEU A 92 -3.53 -13.34 -1.77
C LEU A 92 -5.02 -13.18 -1.46
N ARG A 93 -5.44 -13.77 -0.34
CA ARG A 93 -6.80 -13.61 0.17
C ARG A 93 -6.69 -13.28 1.66
N PRO A 94 -6.50 -12.00 1.99
CA PRO A 94 -6.22 -11.62 3.37
C PRO A 94 -7.45 -11.76 4.25
N GLY A 95 -7.22 -12.16 5.52
CA GLY A 95 -8.24 -12.11 6.55
C GLY A 95 -8.34 -10.73 7.17
N ILE A 96 -9.32 -10.58 8.05
CA ILE A 96 -9.44 -9.40 8.89
C ILE A 96 -9.43 -9.88 10.35
N GLU A 97 -8.61 -9.25 11.19
CA GLU A 97 -8.44 -9.70 12.56
C GLU A 97 -8.49 -8.52 13.54
N THR A 98 -8.77 -8.84 14.81
CA THR A 98 -8.70 -7.87 15.89
C THR A 98 -7.32 -7.96 16.53
N THR A 99 -6.66 -6.81 16.69
CA THR A 99 -5.29 -6.76 17.19
C THR A 99 -5.22 -6.52 18.68
N PHE A 100 -4.02 -6.70 19.28
CA PHE A 100 -3.80 -6.45 20.69
C PHE A 100 -3.94 -4.97 21.09
N TYR A 101 -3.86 -4.06 20.12
CA TYR A 101 -4.01 -2.61 20.35
C TYR A 101 -5.41 -2.10 20.00
N ASP A 102 -6.40 -2.99 20.03
CA ASP A 102 -7.82 -2.67 19.79
C ASP A 102 -8.08 -2.04 18.42
N ALA A 103 -7.58 -2.67 17.39
CA ALA A 103 -7.84 -2.28 16.01
C ALA A 103 -8.29 -3.49 15.19
N ARG A 104 -8.99 -3.22 14.09
CA ARG A 104 -9.23 -4.23 13.05
C ARG A 104 -8.13 -4.07 12.01
N CYS A 105 -7.51 -5.18 11.64
CA CYS A 105 -6.34 -5.15 10.76
C CYS A 105 -6.51 -6.09 9.56
N VAL A 106 -6.17 -5.55 8.38
CA VAL A 106 -6.01 -6.32 7.15
C VAL A 106 -4.57 -6.15 6.70
N GLU A 107 -3.80 -7.23 6.69
CA GLU A 107 -2.42 -7.20 6.20
C GLU A 107 -2.37 -7.77 4.80
N VAL A 108 -1.73 -7.04 3.89
CA VAL A 108 -1.49 -7.52 2.53
C VAL A 108 0.01 -7.60 2.28
N ILE A 109 0.40 -8.55 1.42
CA ILE A 109 1.80 -8.76 1.05
C ILE A 109 1.85 -8.68 -0.47
N ASP A 110 2.68 -7.79 -1.00
CA ASP A 110 2.80 -7.65 -2.45
C ASP A 110 3.69 -8.76 -3.05
N PRO A 111 3.78 -8.85 -4.39
CA PRO A 111 4.60 -9.91 -5.02
C PRO A 111 6.09 -9.85 -4.69
N PHE A 112 6.55 -8.78 -4.07
CA PHE A 112 7.98 -8.54 -3.80
C PHE A 112 8.33 -8.66 -2.32
N GLY A 113 7.33 -9.02 -1.48
CA GLY A 113 7.53 -9.20 -0.05
C GLY A 113 7.28 -7.96 0.79
N ASN A 114 6.84 -6.84 0.20
CA ASN A 114 6.46 -5.67 0.97
C ASN A 114 5.09 -5.91 1.60
N ARG A 115 4.91 -5.40 2.83
CA ARG A 115 3.67 -5.58 3.58
C ARG A 115 3.03 -4.23 3.85
N ILE A 116 1.71 -4.19 3.80
CA ILE A 116 0.95 -3.04 4.27
C ILE A 116 -0.05 -3.54 5.29
N ARG A 117 -0.02 -2.94 6.48
CA ARG A 117 -0.96 -3.24 7.55
C ARG A 117 -1.97 -2.12 7.62
N PHE A 118 -3.16 -2.37 7.09
CA PHE A 118 -4.27 -1.44 7.15
C PHE A 118 -5.00 -1.65 8.46
N ASN A 119 -5.21 -0.59 9.23
CA ASN A 119 -5.79 -0.67 10.56
C ASN A 119 -6.89 0.36 10.74
N GLU A 120 -7.98 -0.06 11.34
CA GLU A 120 -9.01 0.86 11.80
C GLU A 120 -9.13 0.77 13.32
N ASP A 121 -9.06 1.92 13.98
CA ASP A 121 -9.10 1.98 15.44
C ASP A 121 -10.52 1.71 15.93
N LEU A 122 -10.70 0.65 16.73
CA LEU A 122 -12.00 0.32 17.31
C LEU A 122 -12.48 1.38 18.30
N LYS A 123 -11.57 2.12 18.90
CA LYS A 123 -11.93 3.20 19.82
C LYS A 123 -12.67 4.33 19.13
N ASN A 124 -12.37 4.58 17.84
CA ASN A 124 -13.07 5.60 17.07
C ASN A 124 -14.53 5.23 16.83
N GLU A 125 -14.83 3.94 16.65
CA GLU A 125 -16.20 3.47 16.48
C GLU A 125 -17.04 3.70 17.75
N GLN A 126 -16.42 3.62 18.92
CA GLN A 126 -17.11 3.78 20.19
C GLN A 126 -17.43 5.23 20.52
N THR A 127 -16.73 6.17 19.90
CA THR A 127 -16.91 7.60 20.17
C THR A 127 -17.76 8.32 19.11
N ALA A 128 -18.14 7.61 18.07
CA ALA A 128 -18.96 8.18 16.99
C ALA A 128 -20.50 8.17 17.34
#